data_1be078687b7e07e035bab585d9481830
#
_entry.id   1be078687b7e07e035bab585d9481830
#
_cell.length_a   1.000
_cell.length_b   1.000
_cell.length_c   1.000
_cell.angle_alpha   90.00
_cell.angle_beta   90.00
_cell.angle_gamma   90.00
#
_symmetry.space_group_name_H-M   'P 1'
#
loop_
_entity.id
_entity.type
_entity.pdbx_description
1 polymer ?
#
loop_
_entity_poly.entity_id
_entity_poly.type
_entity_poly.pdbx_seq_one_letter_code
_entity_poly.pdbx_strand_id
1 'polypeptide(L)'
;MRMLSAVVLVMAAVAWGSASLPAAPQSAGASPNGSRIQRDAEVAVRQPGPHDGTGVTTAYPFFADLKDLRLVFRKRALHPGASIGVHAQEDDEIYYVISGAGEYTLDGKTTAVSAGTALLTRRGSTHGLRQTGKDDLVVLITYLNTP
;
A
#
# COMPACT_ATOMS: atom_id res chain seq x y z
N MET A 1 48.20 -67.44 -15.22
CA MET A 1 47.85 -66.13 -15.85
C MET A 1 46.72 -65.53 -15.06
N ARG A 2 47.03 -64.53 -14.21
CA ARG A 2 46.00 -63.76 -13.44
C ARG A 2 45.82 -62.43 -14.05
N MET A 3 44.59 -62.17 -14.57
CA MET A 3 44.17 -60.86 -15.08
C MET A 3 43.76 -59.96 -13.92
N LEU A 4 44.44 -58.83 -13.73
CA LEU A 4 44.06 -57.78 -12.82
C LEU A 4 43.08 -56.84 -13.58
N SER A 5 41.83 -56.79 -13.10
CA SER A 5 40.86 -55.78 -13.56
C SER A 5 41.06 -54.49 -12.75
N ALA A 6 41.41 -53.43 -13.46
CA ALA A 6 41.50 -52.10 -12.88
C ALA A 6 40.10 -51.49 -12.79
N VAL A 7 39.66 -51.15 -11.59
CA VAL A 7 38.44 -50.38 -11.34
C VAL A 7 38.80 -48.90 -11.41
N VAL A 8 38.24 -48.20 -12.43
CA VAL A 8 38.37 -46.74 -12.54
C VAL A 8 37.23 -46.11 -11.72
N LEU A 9 37.60 -45.47 -10.63
CA LEU A 9 36.65 -44.68 -9.79
C LEU A 9 36.49 -43.29 -10.40
N VAL A 10 35.34 -43.01 -11.02
CA VAL A 10 35.00 -41.68 -11.50
C VAL A 10 34.40 -40.87 -10.35
N MET A 11 35.18 -39.93 -9.82
CA MET A 11 34.71 -38.97 -8.82
C MET A 11 33.95 -37.84 -9.56
N ALA A 12 32.63 -37.79 -9.42
CA ALA A 12 31.81 -36.67 -9.89
C ALA A 12 31.92 -35.53 -8.89
N ALA A 13 32.56 -34.43 -9.28
CA ALA A 13 32.58 -33.20 -8.50
C ALA A 13 31.21 -32.52 -8.59
N VAL A 14 30.45 -32.48 -7.49
CA VAL A 14 29.24 -31.70 -7.36
C VAL A 14 29.65 -30.25 -7.11
N ALA A 15 29.51 -29.40 -8.14
CA ALA A 15 29.68 -27.96 -7.98
C ALA A 15 28.47 -27.41 -7.21
N TRP A 16 28.69 -26.99 -5.99
CA TRP A 16 27.70 -26.22 -5.23
C TRP A 16 27.67 -24.79 -5.79
N GLY A 17 26.65 -24.48 -6.59
CA GLY A 17 26.39 -23.13 -7.02
C GLY A 17 26.01 -22.27 -5.82
N SER A 18 26.84 -21.29 -5.51
CA SER A 18 26.52 -20.27 -4.50
C SER A 18 25.35 -19.41 -5.02
N ALA A 19 24.12 -19.74 -4.62
CA ALA A 19 22.98 -18.87 -4.85
C ALA A 19 23.20 -17.61 -4.00
N SER A 20 23.48 -16.49 -4.65
CA SER A 20 23.50 -15.17 -4.01
C SER A 20 22.10 -14.86 -3.51
N LEU A 21 21.92 -14.73 -2.20
CA LEU A 21 20.68 -14.21 -1.62
C LEU A 21 20.43 -12.80 -2.18
N PRO A 22 19.18 -12.46 -2.54
CA PRO A 22 18.87 -11.09 -2.92
C PRO A 22 19.24 -10.16 -1.75
N ALA A 23 19.98 -9.09 -2.05
CA ALA A 23 20.34 -8.09 -1.06
C ALA A 23 19.04 -7.54 -0.42
N ALA A 24 19.02 -7.48 0.92
CA ALA A 24 17.95 -6.83 1.64
C ALA A 24 17.79 -5.39 1.11
N PRO A 25 16.55 -4.88 0.94
CA PRO A 25 16.35 -3.52 0.48
C PRO A 25 17.02 -2.55 1.46
N GLN A 26 18.06 -1.87 0.99
CA GLN A 26 18.69 -0.80 1.76
C GLN A 26 17.68 0.33 1.89
N SER A 27 17.37 0.75 3.11
CA SER A 27 16.66 2.01 3.35
C SER A 27 17.47 3.12 2.71
N ALA A 28 16.91 3.81 1.71
CA ALA A 28 17.56 4.97 1.14
C ALA A 28 17.66 6.03 2.26
N GLY A 29 18.89 6.35 2.69
CA GLY A 29 19.17 7.33 3.71
C GLY A 29 18.49 8.68 3.36
N ALA A 30 18.04 9.40 4.38
CA ALA A 30 17.50 10.74 4.17
C ALA A 30 18.59 11.68 3.62
N SER A 31 18.22 12.49 2.64
CA SER A 31 19.08 13.57 2.12
C SER A 31 19.24 14.67 3.18
N PRO A 32 20.32 15.49 3.13
CA PRO A 32 20.54 16.57 4.09
C PRO A 32 19.40 17.58 4.23
N ASN A 33 18.56 17.73 3.20
CA ASN A 33 17.36 18.59 3.20
C ASN A 33 16.07 17.85 3.56
N GLY A 34 16.16 16.63 4.13
CA GLY A 34 15.00 15.85 4.55
C GLY A 34 14.33 15.02 3.44
N SER A 35 14.78 15.13 2.18
CA SER A 35 14.24 14.31 1.07
C SER A 35 14.56 12.83 1.28
N ARG A 36 13.57 11.96 1.07
CA ARG A 36 13.74 10.51 1.29
C ARG A 36 12.77 9.67 0.46
N ILE A 37 13.05 8.38 0.40
CA ILE A 37 12.21 7.37 -0.24
C ILE A 37 11.61 6.50 0.86
N GLN A 38 10.31 6.19 0.77
CA GLN A 38 9.64 5.20 1.61
C GLN A 38 8.91 4.18 0.74
N ARG A 39 8.92 2.93 1.18
CA ARG A 39 8.22 1.82 0.53
C ARG A 39 7.02 1.38 1.36
N ASP A 40 6.04 0.76 0.71
CA ASP A 40 4.84 0.21 1.35
C ASP A 40 5.17 -0.59 2.61
N ALA A 41 6.12 -1.53 2.51
CA ALA A 41 6.49 -2.43 3.60
C ALA A 41 7.07 -1.72 4.83
N GLU A 42 7.58 -0.48 4.66
CA GLU A 42 8.17 0.31 5.73
C GLU A 42 7.13 1.08 6.55
N VAL A 43 5.95 1.33 5.95
CA VAL A 43 4.92 2.20 6.54
C VAL A 43 3.56 1.54 6.68
N ALA A 44 3.40 0.28 6.25
CA ALA A 44 2.12 -0.42 6.29
C ALA A 44 1.62 -0.63 7.74
N VAL A 45 0.40 -0.20 8.02
CA VAL A 45 -0.27 -0.40 9.31
C VAL A 45 -1.64 -1.00 9.08
N ARG A 46 -1.87 -2.21 9.61
CA ARG A 46 -3.19 -2.86 9.58
C ARG A 46 -4.05 -2.30 10.71
N GLN A 47 -5.27 -1.87 10.39
CA GLN A 47 -6.16 -1.22 11.34
C GLN A 47 -7.63 -1.40 10.94
N PRO A 48 -8.60 -1.18 11.85
CA PRO A 48 -10.01 -1.11 11.51
C PRO A 48 -10.32 -0.05 10.45
N GLY A 49 -11.50 -0.16 9.81
CA GLY A 49 -12.01 0.89 8.93
C GLY A 49 -12.10 2.22 9.70
N PRO A 50 -11.53 3.33 9.17
CA PRO A 50 -11.57 4.62 9.86
C PRO A 50 -12.98 5.24 9.82
N HIS A 51 -13.21 6.24 10.69
CA HIS A 51 -14.49 6.97 10.81
C HIS A 51 -15.70 6.03 11.02
N ASP A 52 -15.57 5.10 11.97
CA ASP A 52 -16.57 4.07 12.25
C ASP A 52 -16.89 3.17 11.04
N GLY A 53 -15.96 3.07 10.11
CA GLY A 53 -16.04 2.15 8.97
C GLY A 53 -15.95 0.70 9.41
N THR A 54 -16.40 -0.19 8.53
CA THR A 54 -16.40 -1.64 8.76
C THR A 54 -15.11 -2.31 8.36
N GLY A 55 -14.90 -3.53 8.84
CA GLY A 55 -13.85 -4.43 8.38
C GLY A 55 -12.44 -3.96 8.72
N VAL A 56 -11.47 -4.47 7.97
CA VAL A 56 -10.05 -4.22 8.17
C VAL A 56 -9.44 -3.51 6.96
N THR A 57 -8.58 -2.54 7.22
CA THR A 57 -7.84 -1.82 6.19
C THR A 57 -6.35 -1.88 6.45
N THR A 58 -5.53 -1.66 5.41
CA THR A 58 -4.10 -1.37 5.57
C THR A 58 -3.84 0.07 5.14
N ALA A 59 -3.38 0.88 6.08
CA ALA A 59 -2.94 2.25 5.81
C ALA A 59 -1.45 2.28 5.50
N TYR A 60 -1.06 3.20 4.62
CA TYR A 60 0.33 3.48 4.24
C TYR A 60 0.56 4.98 4.39
N PRO A 61 0.83 5.47 5.63
CA PRO A 61 0.97 6.90 5.91
C PRO A 61 2.38 7.39 5.53
N PHE A 62 2.63 7.60 4.25
CA PHE A 62 3.92 8.06 3.77
C PHE A 62 4.27 9.43 4.35
N PHE A 63 5.52 9.55 4.82
CA PHE A 63 6.11 10.78 5.35
C PHE A 63 5.37 11.42 6.55
N ALA A 64 4.52 10.66 7.24
CA ALA A 64 3.67 11.16 8.34
C ALA A 64 4.46 11.65 9.57
N ASP A 65 5.73 11.31 9.68
CA ASP A 65 6.65 11.78 10.74
C ASP A 65 7.29 13.15 10.43
N LEU A 66 7.19 13.67 9.18
CA LEU A 66 7.65 15.00 8.80
C LEU A 66 6.63 16.06 9.23
N LYS A 67 6.90 16.75 10.35
CA LYS A 67 5.97 17.72 10.94
C LYS A 67 5.82 19.01 10.13
N ASP A 68 6.80 19.34 9.31
CA ASP A 68 6.84 20.51 8.43
C ASP A 68 6.21 20.26 7.05
N LEU A 69 5.94 18.99 6.70
CA LEU A 69 5.27 18.66 5.46
C LEU A 69 3.75 18.84 5.61
N ARG A 70 3.22 19.87 4.96
CA ARG A 70 1.78 20.16 5.00
C ARG A 70 0.94 19.27 4.10
N LEU A 71 1.53 18.70 3.05
CA LEU A 71 0.84 17.77 2.17
C LEU A 71 0.74 16.40 2.84
N VAL A 72 -0.48 15.94 3.08
CA VAL A 72 -0.73 14.54 3.43
C VAL A 72 -0.78 13.71 2.16
N PHE A 73 0.03 12.67 2.13
CA PHE A 73 0.09 11.69 1.04
C PHE A 73 0.05 10.29 1.64
N ARG A 74 -1.02 9.58 1.41
CA ARG A 74 -1.21 8.22 1.94
C ARG A 74 -1.88 7.32 0.94
N LYS A 75 -1.60 6.04 1.02
CA LYS A 75 -2.33 4.98 0.35
C LYS A 75 -3.15 4.22 1.38
N ARG A 76 -4.29 3.67 0.98
CA ARG A 76 -5.11 2.77 1.81
C ARG A 76 -5.64 1.62 0.97
N ALA A 77 -5.50 0.41 1.48
CA ALA A 77 -6.18 -0.77 0.96
C ALA A 77 -7.37 -1.09 1.89
N LEU A 78 -8.56 -1.11 1.33
CA LEU A 78 -9.76 -1.61 1.98
C LEU A 78 -9.91 -3.08 1.58
N HIS A 79 -9.74 -3.99 2.55
CA HIS A 79 -9.91 -5.43 2.32
C HIS A 79 -11.38 -5.78 2.07
N PRO A 80 -11.72 -6.97 1.55
CA PRO A 80 -13.09 -7.35 1.27
C PRO A 80 -14.05 -7.08 2.43
N GLY A 81 -15.11 -6.30 2.18
CA GLY A 81 -16.10 -5.88 3.17
C GLY A 81 -15.71 -4.68 4.04
N ALA A 82 -14.52 -4.11 3.83
CA ALA A 82 -14.09 -2.94 4.60
C ALA A 82 -14.63 -1.63 4.02
N SER A 83 -14.67 -0.60 4.88
CA SER A 83 -15.08 0.75 4.49
C SER A 83 -14.33 1.84 5.26
N ILE A 84 -14.31 3.02 4.67
CA ILE A 84 -14.15 4.30 5.36
C ILE A 84 -15.57 4.77 5.64
N GLY A 85 -15.93 4.99 6.91
CA GLY A 85 -17.26 5.44 7.29
C GLY A 85 -17.57 6.84 6.76
N VAL A 86 -18.86 7.18 6.68
CA VAL A 86 -19.26 8.51 6.21
C VAL A 86 -18.91 9.55 7.27
N HIS A 87 -18.18 10.58 6.88
CA HIS A 87 -17.73 11.67 7.74
C HIS A 87 -17.67 12.99 7.00
N ALA A 88 -17.71 14.09 7.74
CA ALA A 88 -17.54 15.43 7.19
C ALA A 88 -16.06 15.72 6.91
N GLN A 89 -15.79 16.43 5.83
CA GLN A 89 -14.44 16.80 5.42
C GLN A 89 -14.11 18.21 5.85
N GLU A 90 -12.97 18.38 6.52
CA GLU A 90 -12.52 19.70 7.03
C GLU A 90 -11.67 20.46 6.03
N ASP A 91 -11.03 19.78 5.08
CA ASP A 91 -10.23 20.33 3.98
C ASP A 91 -10.62 19.68 2.65
N ASP A 92 -10.19 20.25 1.53
CA ASP A 92 -10.34 19.60 0.23
C ASP A 92 -9.50 18.33 0.17
N GLU A 93 -10.11 17.19 -0.14
CA GLU A 93 -9.46 15.89 -0.21
C GLU A 93 -9.67 15.23 -1.56
N ILE A 94 -8.62 14.61 -2.09
CA ILE A 94 -8.67 13.86 -3.34
C ILE A 94 -8.36 12.39 -3.05
N TYR A 95 -9.24 11.50 -3.55
CA TYR A 95 -8.95 10.08 -3.69
C TYR A 95 -8.70 9.76 -5.16
N TYR A 96 -7.76 8.85 -5.41
CA TYR A 96 -7.58 8.22 -6.71
C TYR A 96 -7.60 6.71 -6.54
N VAL A 97 -8.52 6.03 -7.22
CA VAL A 97 -8.65 4.57 -7.16
C VAL A 97 -7.53 3.94 -8.00
N ILE A 98 -6.61 3.25 -7.33
CA ILE A 98 -5.49 2.55 -7.97
C ILE A 98 -5.94 1.18 -8.50
N SER A 99 -6.70 0.43 -7.68
CA SER A 99 -7.19 -0.91 -8.04
C SER A 99 -8.44 -1.27 -7.27
N GLY A 100 -9.15 -2.32 -7.73
CA GLY A 100 -10.36 -2.81 -7.10
C GLY A 100 -11.62 -2.04 -7.52
N ALA A 101 -12.72 -2.32 -6.81
CA ALA A 101 -14.02 -1.71 -7.02
C ALA A 101 -14.71 -1.41 -5.68
N GLY A 102 -15.53 -0.36 -5.67
CA GLY A 102 -16.25 0.07 -4.49
C GLY A 102 -17.42 0.99 -4.79
N GLU A 103 -17.99 1.51 -3.72
CA GLU A 103 -19.02 2.53 -3.74
C GLU A 103 -18.54 3.75 -2.94
N TYR A 104 -18.59 4.90 -3.57
CA TYR A 104 -18.29 6.19 -2.98
C TYR A 104 -19.57 6.94 -2.70
N THR A 105 -19.78 7.34 -1.45
CA THR A 105 -20.90 8.17 -1.03
C THR A 105 -20.41 9.59 -0.86
N LEU A 106 -21.05 10.55 -1.56
CA LEU A 106 -20.78 11.99 -1.47
C LEU A 106 -22.11 12.69 -1.19
N ASP A 107 -22.21 13.41 -0.09
CA ASP A 107 -23.41 14.15 0.35
C ASP A 107 -24.70 13.31 0.22
N GLY A 108 -24.64 12.07 0.69
CA GLY A 108 -25.74 11.11 0.67
C GLY A 108 -26.00 10.42 -0.68
N LYS A 109 -25.29 10.78 -1.75
CA LYS A 109 -25.42 10.12 -3.06
C LYS A 109 -24.30 9.10 -3.25
N THR A 110 -24.67 7.85 -3.50
CA THR A 110 -23.70 6.75 -3.73
C THR A 110 -23.47 6.52 -5.22
N THR A 111 -22.22 6.36 -5.60
CA THR A 111 -21.77 6.10 -6.97
C THR A 111 -20.76 4.97 -6.98
N ALA A 112 -20.90 4.01 -7.91
CA ALA A 112 -19.90 2.94 -8.09
C ALA A 112 -18.59 3.54 -8.64
N VAL A 113 -17.45 3.05 -8.11
CA VAL A 113 -16.12 3.49 -8.48
C VAL A 113 -15.20 2.30 -8.73
N SER A 114 -14.22 2.49 -9.61
CA SER A 114 -13.22 1.47 -9.96
C SER A 114 -11.88 2.10 -10.29
N ALA A 115 -10.87 1.29 -10.56
CA ALA A 115 -9.54 1.74 -10.96
C ALA A 115 -9.60 2.85 -12.03
N GLY A 116 -8.80 3.90 -11.86
CA GLY A 116 -8.75 5.06 -12.73
C GLY A 116 -9.74 6.19 -12.38
N THR A 117 -10.57 6.03 -11.33
CA THR A 117 -11.50 7.08 -10.87
C THR A 117 -10.81 8.06 -9.92
N ALA A 118 -10.92 9.36 -10.20
CA ALA A 118 -10.55 10.43 -9.27
C ALA A 118 -11.81 10.98 -8.58
N LEU A 119 -11.74 11.21 -7.28
CA LEU A 119 -12.83 11.65 -6.42
C LEU A 119 -12.37 12.90 -5.66
N LEU A 120 -13.10 13.99 -5.77
CA LEU A 120 -12.84 15.22 -5.03
C LEU A 120 -13.95 15.42 -3.99
N THR A 121 -13.58 15.49 -2.72
CA THR A 121 -14.45 15.97 -1.64
C THR A 121 -14.01 17.36 -1.24
N ARG A 122 -14.92 18.31 -1.34
CA ARG A 122 -14.67 19.69 -0.92
C ARG A 122 -14.92 19.82 0.59
N ARG A 123 -14.22 20.76 1.20
CA ARG A 123 -14.48 21.17 2.58
C ARG A 123 -15.97 21.40 2.83
N GLY A 124 -16.51 20.83 3.89
CA GLY A 124 -17.91 20.92 4.30
C GLY A 124 -18.83 19.86 3.70
N SER A 125 -18.38 19.09 2.68
CA SER A 125 -19.11 17.92 2.20
C SER A 125 -18.88 16.71 3.10
N THR A 126 -19.80 15.74 3.04
CA THR A 126 -19.65 14.42 3.68
C THR A 126 -19.29 13.37 2.65
N HIS A 127 -18.42 12.45 3.00
CA HIS A 127 -18.10 11.32 2.14
C HIS A 127 -17.76 10.03 2.90
N GLY A 128 -17.84 8.90 2.19
CA GLY A 128 -17.42 7.58 2.64
C GLY A 128 -17.09 6.70 1.46
N LEU A 129 -16.35 5.62 1.70
CA LEU A 129 -15.94 4.69 0.66
C LEU A 129 -16.10 3.25 1.17
N ARG A 130 -16.79 2.40 0.41
CA ARG A 130 -17.01 0.99 0.73
C ARG A 130 -16.43 0.10 -0.37
N GLN A 131 -15.65 -0.90 0.00
CA GLN A 131 -15.18 -1.93 -0.91
C GLN A 131 -16.35 -2.89 -1.26
N THR A 132 -16.52 -3.23 -2.55
CA THR A 132 -17.60 -4.10 -3.05
C THR A 132 -17.14 -5.21 -3.98
N GLY A 133 -15.87 -5.20 -4.40
CA GLY A 133 -15.29 -6.21 -5.28
C GLY A 133 -14.85 -7.48 -4.55
N LYS A 134 -14.15 -8.35 -5.25
CA LYS A 134 -13.49 -9.54 -4.68
C LYS A 134 -12.11 -9.24 -4.12
N ASP A 135 -11.44 -8.27 -4.71
CA ASP A 135 -10.07 -7.86 -4.38
C ASP A 135 -10.08 -6.58 -3.54
N ASP A 136 -8.93 -6.25 -2.96
CA ASP A 136 -8.76 -5.00 -2.21
C ASP A 136 -9.11 -3.78 -3.08
N LEU A 137 -9.87 -2.85 -2.51
CA LEU A 137 -10.02 -1.52 -3.08
C LEU A 137 -8.87 -0.65 -2.57
N VAL A 138 -7.96 -0.29 -3.47
CA VAL A 138 -6.77 0.49 -3.13
C VAL A 138 -6.93 1.92 -3.63
N VAL A 139 -6.78 2.88 -2.73
CA VAL A 139 -6.88 4.31 -3.05
C VAL A 139 -5.63 5.06 -2.60
N LEU A 140 -5.22 6.03 -3.41
CA LEU A 140 -4.33 7.11 -3.01
C LEU A 140 -5.18 8.25 -2.44
N ILE A 141 -4.75 8.82 -1.33
CA ILE A 141 -5.46 9.89 -0.60
C ILE A 141 -4.49 11.04 -0.41
N THR A 142 -4.91 12.24 -0.78
CA THR A 142 -4.10 13.44 -0.57
C THR A 142 -4.95 14.64 -0.17
N TYR A 143 -4.46 15.43 0.76
CA TYR A 143 -5.03 16.69 1.22
C TYR A 143 -3.96 17.56 1.88
N LEU A 144 -4.26 18.84 2.12
CA LEU A 144 -3.39 19.71 2.88
C LEU A 144 -3.78 19.65 4.36
N ASN A 145 -2.78 19.43 5.21
CA ASN A 145 -2.95 19.58 6.65
C ASN A 145 -2.88 21.06 6.99
N THR A 146 -4.04 21.70 7.16
CA THR A 146 -4.14 23.11 7.56
C THR A 146 -3.89 23.22 9.05
N PRO A 147 -3.02 24.19 9.50
CA PRO A 147 -2.80 24.42 10.94
C PRO A 147 -4.06 24.86 11.66
#